data_669de517482944900741e1e447dda7b5
#
_entry.id   669de517482944900741e1e447dda7b5
#
_cell.length_a   1.000
_cell.length_b   1.000
_cell.length_c   1.000
_cell.angle_alpha   90.00
_cell.angle_beta   90.00
_cell.angle_gamma   90.00
#
_symmetry.space_group_name_H-M   'P 1'
#
loop_
_entity.id
_entity.type
_entity.pdbx_description
1 polymer ?
#
loop_
_entity_poly.entity_id
_entity_poly.type
_entity_poly.pdbx_seq_one_letter_code
_entity_poly.pdbx_strand_id
1 'polypeptide(L)'
;DDAFDDLDISEAILVTAIYAHNETGTILDLEKLSQLCEENRVPLHIDAVQATGKIPVSFRTSGASTMSIGAHKFHGPRGIGALLIRDGVKVFPQQVGGFQENSKRAGTEPVMLAAGMSKALAICCEDLDQRQQKLESLRDQLQTGLQETCGKTVINGDLSSRLPNTLNIAFPSCDAEALLVALDLNGVCCSHGSACASGSSEPAPILLGMNCPPEVYNSSLRFSVGIQNTAEEIASAIEIVSQTVQRLRQT
;
A
#
# COMPACT_ATOMS: atom_id res chain seq x y z
N ASP A 1 -10.71 15.39 5.27
CA ASP A 1 -9.63 16.28 5.76
C ASP A 1 -9.61 16.40 7.29
N ASP A 2 -10.66 15.96 7.99
CA ASP A 2 -10.79 16.14 9.44
C ASP A 2 -10.57 14.82 10.23
N ALA A 3 -9.93 13.83 9.60
CA ALA A 3 -9.79 12.48 10.16
C ALA A 3 -9.05 12.43 11.53
N PHE A 4 -8.30 13.48 11.88
CA PHE A 4 -7.57 13.56 13.15
C PHE A 4 -8.16 14.57 14.14
N ASP A 5 -9.13 15.40 13.75
CA ASP A 5 -9.63 16.49 14.60
C ASP A 5 -10.43 15.97 15.80
N ASP A 6 -11.07 14.80 15.65
CA ASP A 6 -11.83 14.14 16.74
C ASP A 6 -11.02 12.99 17.40
N LEU A 7 -9.74 12.81 17.04
CA LEU A 7 -8.94 11.71 17.55
C LEU A 7 -8.31 12.06 18.90
N ASP A 8 -8.87 11.55 19.99
CA ASP A 8 -8.28 11.65 21.33
C ASP A 8 -7.22 10.56 21.53
N ILE A 9 -5.96 10.97 21.64
CA ILE A 9 -4.83 10.09 21.95
C ILE A 9 -4.18 10.37 23.31
N SER A 10 -4.81 11.15 24.17
CA SER A 10 -4.25 11.61 25.44
C SER A 10 -3.89 10.47 26.41
N GLU A 11 -4.56 9.33 26.32
CA GLU A 11 -4.26 8.13 27.11
C GLU A 11 -3.51 7.05 26.33
N ALA A 12 -3.15 7.31 25.07
CA ALA A 12 -2.45 6.36 24.24
C ALA A 12 -0.98 6.22 24.67
N ILE A 13 -0.49 4.98 24.75
CA ILE A 13 0.93 4.68 25.03
C ILE A 13 1.76 4.58 23.75
N LEU A 14 1.11 4.42 22.61
CA LEU A 14 1.69 4.32 21.27
C LEU A 14 0.59 4.60 20.24
N VAL A 15 0.91 5.41 19.25
CA VAL A 15 0.14 5.49 18.00
C VAL A 15 0.88 4.72 16.93
N THR A 16 0.16 3.88 16.19
CA THR A 16 0.72 3.17 15.03
C THR A 16 -0.16 3.41 13.82
N ALA A 17 0.45 3.74 12.68
CA ALA A 17 -0.28 4.01 11.46
C ALA A 17 0.46 3.50 10.21
N ILE A 18 -0.30 3.16 9.18
CA ILE A 18 0.21 2.81 7.86
C ILE A 18 0.37 4.10 7.06
N TYR A 19 1.60 4.38 6.55
CA TYR A 19 1.86 5.61 5.79
C TYR A 19 1.14 5.64 4.45
N ALA A 20 1.11 4.51 3.75
CA ALA A 20 0.36 4.39 2.51
C ALA A 20 -0.38 3.05 2.48
N HIS A 21 -1.70 3.09 2.32
CA HIS A 21 -2.53 1.91 2.45
C HIS A 21 -2.35 0.94 1.27
N ASN A 22 -2.14 -0.32 1.58
CA ASN A 22 -1.80 -1.35 0.58
C ASN A 22 -2.95 -1.74 -0.36
N GLU A 23 -4.18 -1.39 -0.04
CA GLU A 23 -5.35 -1.73 -0.86
C GLU A 23 -5.90 -0.53 -1.61
N THR A 24 -6.17 0.58 -0.94
CA THR A 24 -6.71 1.79 -1.56
C THR A 24 -5.63 2.68 -2.16
N GLY A 25 -4.39 2.52 -1.72
CA GLY A 25 -3.29 3.41 -2.09
C GLY A 25 -3.27 4.75 -1.36
N THR A 26 -4.27 5.08 -0.56
CA THR A 26 -4.36 6.35 0.17
C THR A 26 -3.12 6.60 1.01
N ILE A 27 -2.56 7.80 0.91
CA ILE A 27 -1.40 8.25 1.67
C ILE A 27 -1.90 9.05 2.87
N LEU A 28 -1.42 8.67 4.05
CA LEU A 28 -1.71 9.33 5.31
C LEU A 28 -1.07 10.72 5.36
N ASP A 29 -1.78 11.71 5.89
CA ASP A 29 -1.20 12.98 6.30
C ASP A 29 -0.31 12.77 7.54
N LEU A 30 0.96 12.43 7.25
CA LEU A 30 1.93 12.09 8.29
C LEU A 30 2.35 13.32 9.10
N GLU A 31 2.34 14.51 8.50
CA GLU A 31 2.70 15.76 9.18
C GLU A 31 1.67 16.06 10.28
N LYS A 32 0.38 16.06 9.94
CA LYS A 32 -0.71 16.30 10.89
C LYS A 32 -0.72 15.24 12.01
N LEU A 33 -0.55 13.96 11.69
CA LEU A 33 -0.50 12.88 12.69
C LEU A 33 0.72 13.01 13.61
N SER A 34 1.89 13.33 13.06
CA SER A 34 3.11 13.46 13.85
C SER A 34 3.04 14.65 14.81
N GLN A 35 2.45 15.77 14.37
CA GLN A 35 2.21 16.92 15.22
C GLN A 35 1.26 16.58 16.38
N LEU A 36 0.14 15.89 16.10
CA LEU A 36 -0.78 15.44 17.13
C LEU A 36 -0.09 14.56 18.18
N CYS A 37 0.77 13.63 17.72
CA CYS A 37 1.52 12.74 18.60
C CYS A 37 2.56 13.50 19.43
N GLU A 38 3.25 14.51 18.86
CA GLU A 38 4.22 15.34 19.54
C GLU A 38 3.56 16.19 20.65
N GLU A 39 2.45 16.85 20.35
CA GLU A 39 1.67 17.66 21.30
C GLU A 39 1.19 16.84 22.51
N ASN A 40 0.80 15.56 22.27
CA ASN A 40 0.37 14.64 23.34
C ASN A 40 1.52 13.84 23.96
N ARG A 41 2.76 13.98 23.45
CA ARG A 41 3.95 13.21 23.89
C ARG A 41 3.78 11.70 23.75
N VAL A 42 3.03 11.26 22.76
CA VAL A 42 2.79 9.86 22.46
C VAL A 42 3.78 9.39 21.38
N PRO A 43 4.50 8.28 21.58
CA PRO A 43 5.36 7.72 20.54
C PRO A 43 4.58 7.35 19.29
N LEU A 44 5.14 7.62 18.11
CA LEU A 44 4.55 7.29 16.82
C LEU A 44 5.35 6.20 16.11
N HIS A 45 4.70 5.10 15.73
CA HIS A 45 5.23 4.10 14.81
C HIS A 45 4.57 4.24 13.45
N ILE A 46 5.39 4.24 12.39
CA ILE A 46 4.90 4.30 11.01
C ILE A 46 5.30 3.05 10.24
N ASP A 47 4.30 2.36 9.68
CA ASP A 47 4.53 1.34 8.66
C ASP A 47 4.67 2.03 7.29
N ALA A 48 5.91 2.16 6.81
CA ALA A 48 6.23 2.75 5.52
C ALA A 48 6.51 1.69 4.43
N VAL A 49 6.11 0.43 4.66
CA VAL A 49 6.39 -0.69 3.75
C VAL A 49 5.85 -0.43 2.34
N GLN A 50 4.66 0.14 2.20
CA GLN A 50 4.09 0.45 0.88
C GLN A 50 4.56 1.80 0.31
N ALA A 51 5.01 2.72 1.14
CA ALA A 51 5.46 4.05 0.71
C ALA A 51 6.88 4.03 0.15
N THR A 52 7.78 3.29 0.81
CA THR A 52 9.22 3.24 0.48
C THR A 52 9.44 2.78 -0.97
N GLY A 53 10.23 3.58 -1.71
CA GLY A 53 10.58 3.31 -3.11
C GLY A 53 9.47 3.65 -4.13
N LYS A 54 8.34 4.24 -3.68
CA LYS A 54 7.24 4.68 -4.54
C LYS A 54 6.93 6.17 -4.39
N ILE A 55 7.10 6.71 -3.19
CA ILE A 55 6.97 8.13 -2.87
C ILE A 55 8.15 8.58 -2.01
N PRO A 56 8.42 9.88 -1.88
CA PRO A 56 9.44 10.37 -0.96
C PRO A 56 9.15 9.98 0.48
N VAL A 57 10.10 9.30 1.14
CA VAL A 57 10.02 8.90 2.54
C VAL A 57 11.27 9.38 3.27
N SER A 58 11.10 10.15 4.33
CA SER A 58 12.20 10.62 5.18
C SER A 58 11.90 10.32 6.64
N PHE A 59 12.60 9.34 7.21
CA PHE A 59 12.47 9.05 8.64
C PHE A 59 12.94 10.24 9.51
N ARG A 60 13.94 11.00 9.03
CA ARG A 60 14.47 12.16 9.75
C ARG A 60 13.40 13.21 10.03
N THR A 61 12.58 13.52 9.02
CA THR A 61 11.58 14.59 9.06
C THR A 61 10.17 14.11 9.37
N SER A 62 9.95 12.80 9.47
CA SER A 62 8.61 12.21 9.66
C SER A 62 7.97 12.42 11.02
N GLY A 63 8.73 12.90 12.02
CA GLY A 63 8.26 12.94 13.41
C GLY A 63 8.12 11.55 14.10
N ALA A 64 8.19 10.46 13.34
CA ALA A 64 8.02 9.11 13.88
C ALA A 64 9.13 8.73 14.87
N SER A 65 8.77 8.03 15.94
CA SER A 65 9.69 7.41 16.90
C SER A 65 10.34 6.17 16.30
N THR A 66 9.56 5.41 15.52
CA THR A 66 10.03 4.23 14.80
C THR A 66 9.35 4.13 13.43
N MET A 67 10.03 3.50 12.46
CA MET A 67 9.47 3.28 11.12
C MET A 67 9.88 1.91 10.59
N SER A 68 8.92 1.14 10.06
CA SER A 68 9.19 -0.14 9.41
C SER A 68 9.21 -0.01 7.90
N ILE A 69 10.16 -0.73 7.25
CA ILE A 69 10.25 -0.86 5.80
C ILE A 69 10.51 -2.31 5.40
N GLY A 70 10.08 -2.72 4.20
CA GLY A 70 10.20 -4.08 3.71
C GLY A 70 10.80 -4.15 2.32
N ALA A 71 11.95 -4.82 2.16
CA ALA A 71 12.74 -4.82 0.93
C ALA A 71 11.94 -5.29 -0.30
N HIS A 72 11.10 -6.32 -0.15
CA HIS A 72 10.32 -6.91 -1.25
C HIS A 72 9.27 -5.97 -1.87
N LYS A 73 8.99 -4.83 -1.24
CA LYS A 73 8.04 -3.82 -1.76
C LYS A 73 8.68 -2.78 -2.67
N PHE A 74 10.01 -2.72 -2.66
CA PHE A 74 10.79 -1.88 -3.56
C PHE A 74 11.83 -2.70 -4.36
N HIS A 75 11.44 -3.91 -4.79
CA HIS A 75 12.21 -4.83 -5.63
C HIS A 75 13.48 -5.40 -4.98
N GLY A 76 13.62 -5.30 -3.68
CA GLY A 76 14.68 -5.96 -2.91
C GLY A 76 14.34 -7.42 -2.59
N PRO A 77 15.27 -8.15 -1.95
CA PRO A 77 15.08 -9.56 -1.63
C PRO A 77 13.94 -9.77 -0.62
N ARG A 78 13.25 -10.91 -0.74
CA ARG A 78 12.29 -11.37 0.26
C ARG A 78 13.03 -11.83 1.52
N GLY A 79 12.37 -11.75 2.67
CA GLY A 79 12.91 -12.24 3.94
C GLY A 79 13.72 -11.22 4.74
N ILE A 80 13.78 -9.97 4.27
CA ILE A 80 14.41 -8.87 5.01
C ILE A 80 13.54 -7.61 5.00
N GLY A 81 13.59 -6.90 6.10
CA GLY A 81 13.08 -5.55 6.33
C GLY A 81 13.94 -4.83 7.35
N ALA A 82 13.62 -3.59 7.65
CA ALA A 82 14.30 -2.83 8.68
C ALA A 82 13.29 -2.10 9.55
N LEU A 83 13.63 -1.98 10.83
CA LEU A 83 13.00 -1.09 11.78
C LEU A 83 13.98 0.06 12.07
N LEU A 84 13.63 1.27 11.63
CA LEU A 84 14.35 2.47 11.97
C LEU A 84 13.87 2.93 13.36
N ILE A 85 14.81 3.29 14.21
CA ILE A 85 14.54 3.70 15.60
C ILE A 85 15.22 5.04 15.83
N ARG A 86 14.47 6.03 16.29
CA ARG A 86 15.01 7.35 16.63
C ARG A 86 15.88 7.26 17.89
N ASP A 87 16.93 8.05 17.92
CA ASP A 87 17.80 8.12 19.10
C ASP A 87 17.00 8.47 20.35
N GLY A 88 17.30 7.77 21.45
CA GLY A 88 16.59 7.91 22.72
C GLY A 88 15.33 7.06 22.87
N VAL A 89 14.77 6.50 21.78
CA VAL A 89 13.62 5.60 21.85
C VAL A 89 14.04 4.23 22.35
N LYS A 90 13.39 3.75 23.41
CA LYS A 90 13.64 2.43 23.98
C LYS A 90 12.77 1.38 23.32
N VAL A 91 13.40 0.39 22.69
CA VAL A 91 12.75 -0.78 22.13
C VAL A 91 13.25 -2.02 22.85
N PHE A 92 12.35 -2.83 23.37
CA PHE A 92 12.70 -4.08 24.05
C PHE A 92 12.82 -5.21 23.01
N PRO A 93 13.95 -5.96 23.02
CA PRO A 93 14.15 -7.06 22.09
C PRO A 93 13.14 -8.18 22.33
N GLN A 94 12.49 -8.64 21.26
CA GLN A 94 11.63 -9.81 21.30
C GLN A 94 12.42 -11.12 21.10
N GLN A 95 13.54 -11.03 20.38
CA GLN A 95 14.51 -12.13 20.21
C GLN A 95 15.73 -11.82 21.06
N VAL A 96 15.90 -12.57 22.13
CA VAL A 96 17.00 -12.40 23.08
C VAL A 96 18.12 -13.42 22.81
N GLY A 97 19.36 -13.08 23.14
CA GLY A 97 20.54 -13.95 22.94
C GLY A 97 21.81 -13.12 22.76
N GLY A 98 22.43 -13.19 21.58
CA GLY A 98 23.63 -12.42 21.26
C GLY A 98 23.40 -10.91 21.14
N PHE A 99 24.48 -10.16 20.96
CA PHE A 99 24.51 -8.68 21.00
C PHE A 99 24.27 -8.03 19.61
N GLN A 100 23.82 -8.82 18.62
CA GLN A 100 23.59 -8.31 17.28
C GLN A 100 22.55 -7.19 17.27
N GLU A 101 22.59 -6.33 16.26
CA GLU A 101 21.70 -5.18 16.11
C GLU A 101 21.69 -4.30 17.38
N ASN A 102 22.86 -4.07 18.00
CA ASN A 102 23.00 -3.37 19.27
C ASN A 102 22.11 -3.93 20.38
N SER A 103 22.06 -5.23 20.51
CA SER A 103 21.21 -5.98 21.47
C SER A 103 19.70 -5.83 21.25
N LYS A 104 19.27 -5.32 20.09
CA LYS A 104 17.83 -5.18 19.79
C LYS A 104 17.22 -6.40 19.10
N ARG A 105 18.09 -7.21 18.44
CA ARG A 105 17.62 -8.42 17.77
C ARG A 105 18.76 -9.43 17.66
N ALA A 106 18.70 -10.49 18.44
CA ALA A 106 19.72 -11.55 18.41
C ALA A 106 19.67 -12.37 17.12
N GLY A 107 20.79 -13.03 16.80
CA GLY A 107 20.99 -13.89 15.63
C GLY A 107 21.88 -13.23 14.58
N THR A 108 22.65 -14.05 13.88
CA THR A 108 23.59 -13.61 12.83
C THR A 108 22.86 -12.76 11.79
N GLU A 109 23.44 -11.62 11.47
CA GLU A 109 22.88 -10.68 10.50
C GLU A 109 22.89 -11.27 9.08
N PRO A 110 21.79 -11.19 8.33
CA PRO A 110 21.70 -11.71 6.96
C PRO A 110 22.35 -10.72 5.97
N VAL A 111 23.69 -10.60 6.00
CA VAL A 111 24.46 -9.55 5.28
C VAL A 111 24.16 -9.51 3.78
N MET A 112 24.01 -10.68 3.13
CA MET A 112 23.67 -10.72 1.69
C MET A 112 22.29 -10.10 1.40
N LEU A 113 21.31 -10.37 2.25
CA LEU A 113 19.96 -9.77 2.10
C LEU A 113 20.00 -8.27 2.40
N ALA A 114 20.76 -7.86 3.41
CA ALA A 114 20.94 -6.44 3.76
C ALA A 114 21.62 -5.65 2.62
N ALA A 115 22.65 -6.21 2.00
CA ALA A 115 23.31 -5.63 0.83
C ALA A 115 22.34 -5.52 -0.36
N GLY A 116 21.54 -6.57 -0.62
CA GLY A 116 20.49 -6.55 -1.65
C GLY A 116 19.40 -5.51 -1.38
N MET A 117 18.95 -5.39 -0.14
CA MET A 117 17.98 -4.36 0.29
C MET A 117 18.55 -2.95 0.09
N SER A 118 19.79 -2.70 0.51
CA SER A 118 20.47 -1.42 0.35
C SER A 118 20.61 -1.03 -1.13
N LYS A 119 21.01 -1.97 -1.99
CA LYS A 119 21.15 -1.71 -3.43
C LYS A 119 19.79 -1.42 -4.07
N ALA A 120 18.75 -2.18 -3.73
CA ALA A 120 17.40 -1.95 -4.25
C ALA A 120 16.86 -0.58 -3.84
N LEU A 121 17.08 -0.18 -2.58
CA LEU A 121 16.67 1.14 -2.09
C LEU A 121 17.41 2.26 -2.84
N ALA A 122 18.72 2.13 -3.01
CA ALA A 122 19.52 3.11 -3.78
C ALA A 122 18.98 3.29 -5.20
N ILE A 123 18.73 2.19 -5.94
CA ILE A 123 18.16 2.23 -7.29
C ILE A 123 16.79 2.91 -7.31
N CYS A 124 15.94 2.63 -6.32
CA CYS A 124 14.63 3.26 -6.25
C CYS A 124 14.71 4.77 -5.97
N CYS A 125 15.70 5.21 -5.20
CA CYS A 125 15.88 6.63 -4.87
C CYS A 125 16.56 7.43 -5.98
N GLU A 126 17.43 6.82 -6.79
CA GLU A 126 18.12 7.50 -7.90
C GLU A 126 17.14 8.11 -8.92
N ASP A 127 16.07 7.38 -9.26
CA ASP A 127 15.11 7.75 -10.30
C ASP A 127 13.67 7.86 -9.76
N LEU A 128 13.50 8.20 -8.48
CA LEU A 128 12.19 8.14 -7.82
C LEU A 128 11.12 8.95 -8.56
N ASP A 129 11.42 10.17 -8.96
CA ASP A 129 10.46 11.06 -9.64
C ASP A 129 10.02 10.50 -11.00
N GLN A 130 10.97 9.97 -11.79
CA GLN A 130 10.66 9.38 -13.09
C GLN A 130 9.83 8.09 -12.93
N ARG A 131 10.17 7.28 -11.92
CA ARG A 131 9.42 6.06 -11.59
C ARG A 131 8.00 6.40 -11.15
N GLN A 132 7.85 7.41 -10.32
CA GLN A 132 6.54 7.89 -9.84
C GLN A 132 5.70 8.37 -11.02
N GLN A 133 6.21 9.26 -11.86
CA GLN A 133 5.52 9.78 -13.04
C GLN A 133 5.06 8.67 -13.99
N LYS A 134 5.95 7.69 -14.28
CA LYS A 134 5.59 6.53 -15.10
C LYS A 134 4.45 5.72 -14.49
N LEU A 135 4.54 5.41 -13.20
CA LEU A 135 3.52 4.61 -12.51
C LEU A 135 2.17 5.34 -12.46
N GLU A 136 2.19 6.65 -12.20
CA GLU A 136 1.00 7.50 -12.22
C GLU A 136 0.34 7.50 -13.60
N SER A 137 1.13 7.70 -14.66
CA SER A 137 0.63 7.67 -16.02
C SER A 137 -0.06 6.35 -16.38
N LEU A 138 0.53 5.21 -16.01
CA LEU A 138 -0.04 3.89 -16.28
C LEU A 138 -1.29 3.63 -15.43
N ARG A 139 -1.28 4.00 -14.15
CA ARG A 139 -2.45 3.91 -13.26
C ARG A 139 -3.61 4.76 -13.76
N ASP A 140 -3.33 5.99 -14.17
CA ASP A 140 -4.36 6.93 -14.61
C ASP A 140 -4.93 6.54 -15.97
N GLN A 141 -4.10 6.00 -16.87
CA GLN A 141 -4.57 5.37 -18.11
C GLN A 141 -5.52 4.21 -17.83
N LEU A 142 -5.14 3.32 -16.90
CA LEU A 142 -6.00 2.19 -16.49
C LEU A 142 -7.30 2.69 -15.89
N GLN A 143 -7.25 3.64 -14.95
CA GLN A 143 -8.45 4.19 -14.30
C GLN A 143 -9.39 4.81 -15.32
N THR A 144 -8.90 5.72 -16.14
CA THR A 144 -9.72 6.42 -17.15
C THR A 144 -10.34 5.44 -18.13
N GLY A 145 -9.55 4.51 -18.66
CA GLY A 145 -10.05 3.51 -19.60
C GLY A 145 -11.12 2.61 -18.99
N LEU A 146 -10.96 2.18 -17.73
CA LEU A 146 -11.99 1.38 -17.05
C LEU A 146 -13.26 2.19 -16.76
N GLN A 147 -13.15 3.46 -16.38
CA GLN A 147 -14.30 4.33 -16.17
C GLN A 147 -15.09 4.59 -17.45
N GLU A 148 -14.40 4.74 -18.59
CA GLU A 148 -15.03 4.98 -19.89
C GLU A 148 -15.69 3.70 -20.47
N THR A 149 -15.09 2.54 -20.23
CA THR A 149 -15.51 1.30 -20.92
C THR A 149 -16.39 0.36 -20.08
N CYS A 150 -16.28 0.41 -18.73
CA CYS A 150 -17.01 -0.49 -17.84
C CYS A 150 -18.34 0.08 -17.33
N GLY A 151 -18.74 1.29 -17.74
CA GLY A 151 -19.97 1.92 -17.25
C GLY A 151 -19.86 2.32 -15.77
N LYS A 152 -20.86 1.97 -14.92
CA LYS A 152 -20.84 2.35 -13.51
C LYS A 152 -19.64 1.71 -12.79
N THR A 153 -18.71 2.56 -12.31
CA THR A 153 -17.57 2.19 -11.48
C THR A 153 -17.44 3.15 -10.30
N VAL A 154 -16.78 2.73 -9.23
CA VAL A 154 -16.47 3.58 -8.07
C VAL A 154 -15.00 3.41 -7.72
N ILE A 155 -14.25 4.51 -7.64
CA ILE A 155 -12.86 4.49 -7.17
C ILE A 155 -12.87 4.58 -5.64
N ASN A 156 -12.16 3.68 -4.98
CA ASN A 156 -12.03 3.68 -3.53
C ASN A 156 -10.71 4.34 -3.10
N GLY A 157 -10.77 5.10 -2.02
CA GLY A 157 -9.62 5.83 -1.47
C GLY A 157 -9.58 7.29 -1.89
N ASP A 158 -8.53 8.00 -1.48
CA ASP A 158 -8.32 9.39 -1.82
C ASP A 158 -7.79 9.51 -3.27
N LEU A 159 -8.38 10.41 -4.05
CA LEU A 159 -7.97 10.65 -5.44
C LEU A 159 -6.78 11.61 -5.53
N SER A 160 -6.59 12.46 -4.52
CA SER A 160 -5.56 13.50 -4.47
C SER A 160 -4.27 13.04 -3.80
N SER A 161 -4.39 12.18 -2.77
CA SER A 161 -3.26 11.71 -1.96
C SER A 161 -3.20 10.18 -1.98
N ARG A 162 -2.56 9.63 -3.03
CA ARG A 162 -2.48 8.18 -3.21
C ARG A 162 -1.18 7.72 -3.86
N LEU A 163 -0.83 6.45 -3.63
CA LEU A 163 0.30 5.80 -4.27
C LEU A 163 0.21 5.87 -5.81
N PRO A 164 1.35 6.07 -6.49
CA PRO A 164 1.38 6.20 -7.93
C PRO A 164 0.97 4.93 -8.69
N ASN A 165 1.04 3.77 -8.03
CA ASN A 165 0.92 2.46 -8.66
C ASN A 165 -0.32 1.67 -8.26
N THR A 166 -1.21 2.21 -7.43
CA THR A 166 -2.35 1.45 -6.87
C THR A 166 -3.67 2.06 -7.30
N LEU A 167 -4.54 1.24 -7.84
CA LEU A 167 -5.92 1.55 -8.17
C LEU A 167 -6.84 0.54 -7.49
N ASN A 168 -7.74 1.01 -6.62
CA ASN A 168 -8.82 0.21 -6.08
C ASN A 168 -10.13 0.71 -6.69
N ILE A 169 -10.82 -0.17 -7.42
CA ILE A 169 -12.00 0.18 -8.20
C ILE A 169 -13.08 -0.89 -8.01
N ALA A 170 -14.30 -0.44 -7.75
CA ALA A 170 -15.48 -1.29 -7.70
C ALA A 170 -16.21 -1.31 -9.04
N PHE A 171 -16.79 -2.47 -9.35
CA PHE A 171 -17.65 -2.70 -10.51
C PHE A 171 -19.05 -3.12 -10.03
N PRO A 172 -19.90 -2.19 -9.56
CA PRO A 172 -21.22 -2.53 -9.03
C PRO A 172 -22.00 -3.46 -9.94
N SER A 173 -22.75 -4.38 -9.34
CA SER A 173 -23.47 -5.48 -10.02
C SER A 173 -22.55 -6.61 -10.56
N CYS A 174 -21.29 -6.63 -10.18
CA CYS A 174 -20.41 -7.79 -10.39
C CYS A 174 -19.97 -8.35 -9.03
N ASP A 175 -19.80 -9.66 -8.97
CA ASP A 175 -19.14 -10.33 -7.85
C ASP A 175 -17.62 -10.26 -8.02
N ALA A 176 -16.90 -9.80 -6.98
CA ALA A 176 -15.46 -9.59 -7.08
C ALA A 176 -14.65 -10.88 -7.21
N GLU A 177 -15.11 -12.00 -6.62
CA GLU A 177 -14.43 -13.28 -6.74
C GLU A 177 -14.61 -13.85 -8.16
N ALA A 178 -15.81 -13.75 -8.71
CA ALA A 178 -16.06 -14.15 -10.10
C ALA A 178 -15.25 -13.31 -11.08
N LEU A 179 -15.15 -11.98 -10.85
CA LEU A 179 -14.28 -11.09 -11.62
C LEU A 179 -12.82 -11.51 -11.51
N LEU A 180 -12.32 -11.73 -10.30
CA LEU A 180 -10.93 -12.10 -10.04
C LEU A 180 -10.53 -13.35 -10.82
N VAL A 181 -11.34 -14.41 -10.71
CA VAL A 181 -11.10 -15.69 -11.41
C VAL A 181 -11.17 -15.51 -12.92
N ALA A 182 -12.18 -14.78 -13.41
CA ALA A 182 -12.34 -14.58 -14.84
C ALA A 182 -11.19 -13.74 -15.44
N LEU A 183 -10.68 -12.75 -14.72
CA LEU A 183 -9.56 -11.92 -15.15
C LEU A 183 -8.25 -12.71 -15.15
N ASP A 184 -7.99 -13.52 -14.12
CA ASP A 184 -6.81 -14.39 -14.05
C ASP A 184 -6.75 -15.37 -15.22
N LEU A 185 -7.87 -16.01 -15.55
CA LEU A 185 -7.99 -16.90 -16.71
C LEU A 185 -7.74 -16.19 -18.05
N ASN A 186 -7.90 -14.88 -18.12
CA ASN A 186 -7.61 -14.05 -19.29
C ASN A 186 -6.27 -13.30 -19.20
N GLY A 187 -5.41 -13.65 -18.23
CA GLY A 187 -4.05 -13.12 -18.10
C GLY A 187 -3.95 -11.76 -17.41
N VAL A 188 -5.00 -11.28 -16.75
CA VAL A 188 -4.97 -10.05 -15.95
C VAL A 188 -4.94 -10.39 -14.46
N CYS A 189 -3.78 -10.20 -13.83
CA CYS A 189 -3.59 -10.41 -12.39
C CYS A 189 -4.06 -9.18 -11.60
N CYS A 190 -4.99 -9.37 -10.69
CA CYS A 190 -5.46 -8.36 -9.74
C CYS A 190 -5.65 -9.00 -8.35
N SER A 191 -6.19 -8.26 -7.39
CA SER A 191 -6.47 -8.80 -6.05
C SER A 191 -7.85 -8.34 -5.57
N HIS A 192 -8.55 -9.24 -4.87
CA HIS A 192 -9.70 -8.90 -4.05
C HIS A 192 -9.21 -8.72 -2.61
N GLY A 193 -9.41 -7.54 -2.01
CA GLY A 193 -8.89 -7.23 -0.68
C GLY A 193 -7.35 -7.21 -0.59
N SER A 194 -6.80 -7.52 0.59
CA SER A 194 -5.37 -7.65 0.76
C SER A 194 -4.86 -8.98 0.22
N ALA A 195 -3.72 -8.97 -0.47
CA ALA A 195 -3.08 -10.18 -0.97
C ALA A 195 -2.70 -11.16 0.16
N CYS A 196 -2.57 -10.68 1.41
CA CYS A 196 -2.27 -11.50 2.59
C CYS A 196 -3.53 -12.20 3.14
N ALA A 197 -4.72 -11.70 2.83
CA ALA A 197 -6.00 -12.30 3.16
C ALA A 197 -6.60 -13.11 1.98
N SER A 198 -5.78 -13.40 0.96
CA SER A 198 -6.21 -14.21 -0.18
C SER A 198 -6.73 -15.56 0.28
N GLY A 199 -8.01 -15.85 -0.02
CA GLY A 199 -8.74 -17.03 0.47
C GLY A 199 -9.77 -16.75 1.57
N SER A 200 -9.89 -15.50 2.06
CA SER A 200 -11.01 -15.07 2.88
C SER A 200 -12.10 -14.49 1.97
N SER A 201 -13.33 -14.97 2.14
CA SER A 201 -14.52 -14.38 1.49
C SER A 201 -15.02 -13.11 2.20
N GLU A 202 -14.32 -12.66 3.26
CA GLU A 202 -14.70 -11.48 3.99
C GLU A 202 -14.33 -10.20 3.24
N PRO A 203 -15.21 -9.19 3.26
CA PRO A 203 -14.92 -7.89 2.65
C PRO A 203 -13.65 -7.26 3.24
N ALA A 204 -12.95 -6.49 2.42
CA ALA A 204 -11.75 -5.76 2.85
C ALA A 204 -12.08 -4.83 4.04
N PRO A 205 -11.43 -5.01 5.23
CA PRO A 205 -11.75 -4.23 6.43
C PRO A 205 -11.66 -2.71 6.21
N ILE A 206 -10.77 -2.28 5.32
CA ILE A 206 -10.63 -0.86 4.99
C ILE A 206 -11.88 -0.29 4.30
N LEU A 207 -12.49 -1.05 3.39
CA LEU A 207 -13.71 -0.59 2.69
C LEU A 207 -14.91 -0.53 3.66
N LEU A 208 -14.95 -1.43 4.63
CA LEU A 208 -15.93 -1.37 5.72
C LEU A 208 -15.68 -0.16 6.62
N GLY A 209 -14.42 0.10 7.00
CA GLY A 209 -14.03 1.27 7.79
C GLY A 209 -14.31 2.60 7.08
N MET A 210 -14.28 2.61 5.73
CA MET A 210 -14.69 3.75 4.90
C MET A 210 -16.20 3.87 4.72
N ASN A 211 -17.00 3.02 5.36
CA ASN A 211 -18.45 2.96 5.21
C ASN A 211 -18.91 2.76 3.75
N CYS A 212 -18.13 2.06 2.94
CA CYS A 212 -18.54 1.72 1.59
C CYS A 212 -19.79 0.83 1.61
N PRO A 213 -20.77 1.07 0.74
CA PRO A 213 -21.97 0.23 0.68
C PRO A 213 -21.65 -1.17 0.13
N PRO A 214 -22.50 -2.19 0.42
CA PRO A 214 -22.29 -3.57 -0.02
C PRO A 214 -22.02 -3.73 -1.52
N GLU A 215 -22.71 -2.98 -2.35
CA GLU A 215 -22.52 -2.99 -3.81
C GLU A 215 -21.11 -2.53 -4.25
N VAL A 216 -20.39 -1.78 -3.40
CA VAL A 216 -19.03 -1.32 -3.65
C VAL A 216 -18.03 -2.33 -3.10
N TYR A 217 -18.08 -2.67 -1.79
CA TYR A 217 -17.05 -3.53 -1.22
C TYR A 217 -17.08 -4.96 -1.77
N ASN A 218 -18.26 -5.51 -2.17
CA ASN A 218 -18.36 -6.84 -2.78
C ASN A 218 -17.96 -6.90 -4.26
N SER A 219 -17.71 -5.74 -4.89
CA SER A 219 -17.34 -5.65 -6.30
C SER A 219 -16.00 -4.98 -6.54
N SER A 220 -15.23 -4.76 -5.46
CA SER A 220 -13.96 -4.03 -5.52
C SER A 220 -12.79 -4.93 -5.85
N LEU A 221 -11.96 -4.51 -6.78
CA LEU A 221 -10.68 -5.11 -7.11
C LEU A 221 -9.56 -4.08 -6.99
N ARG A 222 -8.38 -4.56 -6.57
CA ARG A 222 -7.16 -3.77 -6.59
C ARG A 222 -6.28 -4.16 -7.77
N PHE A 223 -5.93 -3.19 -8.59
CA PHE A 223 -4.89 -3.29 -9.61
C PHE A 223 -3.62 -2.61 -9.11
N SER A 224 -2.48 -3.23 -9.39
CA SER A 224 -1.17 -2.67 -9.03
C SER A 224 -0.27 -2.70 -10.25
N VAL A 225 0.11 -1.52 -10.74
CA VAL A 225 1.02 -1.40 -11.88
C VAL A 225 2.47 -1.40 -11.41
N GLY A 226 3.36 -1.93 -12.23
CA GLY A 226 4.80 -1.96 -11.99
C GLY A 226 5.56 -1.15 -13.03
N ILE A 227 6.84 -0.83 -12.74
CA ILE A 227 7.70 -0.09 -13.67
C ILE A 227 7.99 -0.85 -14.97
N GLN A 228 7.76 -2.15 -15.01
CA GLN A 228 7.94 -2.98 -16.20
C GLN A 228 6.71 -3.00 -17.10
N ASN A 229 5.54 -2.59 -16.59
CA ASN A 229 4.35 -2.50 -17.43
C ASN A 229 4.50 -1.45 -18.52
N THR A 230 3.81 -1.70 -19.63
CA THR A 230 3.77 -0.80 -20.80
C THR A 230 2.36 -0.24 -20.99
N ALA A 231 2.24 0.84 -21.79
CA ALA A 231 0.94 1.42 -22.12
C ALA A 231 0.06 0.46 -22.95
N GLU A 232 0.68 -0.39 -23.77
CA GLU A 232 0.00 -1.41 -24.58
C GLU A 232 -0.56 -2.52 -23.68
N GLU A 233 0.17 -2.96 -22.65
CA GLU A 233 -0.34 -3.92 -21.68
C GLU A 233 -1.52 -3.34 -20.89
N ILE A 234 -1.47 -2.07 -20.52
CA ILE A 234 -2.59 -1.38 -19.86
C ILE A 234 -3.80 -1.30 -20.79
N ALA A 235 -3.62 -0.98 -22.06
CA ALA A 235 -4.71 -0.94 -23.04
C ALA A 235 -5.36 -2.33 -23.19
N SER A 236 -4.55 -3.39 -23.30
CA SER A 236 -5.04 -4.77 -23.35
C SER A 236 -5.80 -5.18 -22.07
N ALA A 237 -5.29 -4.77 -20.89
CA ALA A 237 -5.96 -5.02 -19.62
C ALA A 237 -7.33 -4.32 -19.56
N ILE A 238 -7.43 -3.07 -20.02
CA ILE A 238 -8.72 -2.34 -20.08
C ILE A 238 -9.72 -3.09 -20.95
N GLU A 239 -9.32 -3.57 -22.11
CA GLU A 239 -10.20 -4.33 -23.01
C GLU A 239 -10.70 -5.62 -22.34
N ILE A 240 -9.79 -6.41 -21.75
CA ILE A 240 -10.13 -7.69 -21.08
C ILE A 240 -11.07 -7.44 -19.90
N VAL A 241 -10.77 -6.44 -19.05
CA VAL A 241 -11.61 -6.12 -17.89
C VAL A 241 -12.99 -5.65 -18.35
N SER A 242 -13.06 -4.78 -19.35
CA SER A 242 -14.32 -4.28 -19.91
C SER A 242 -15.22 -5.40 -20.42
N GLN A 243 -14.67 -6.30 -21.25
CA GLN A 243 -15.41 -7.46 -21.77
C GLN A 243 -15.89 -8.39 -20.64
N THR A 244 -15.05 -8.60 -19.63
CA THR A 244 -15.39 -9.47 -18.48
C THR A 244 -16.50 -8.86 -17.63
N VAL A 245 -16.41 -7.56 -17.31
CA VAL A 245 -17.44 -6.83 -16.57
C VAL A 245 -18.78 -6.83 -17.31
N GLN A 246 -18.76 -6.55 -18.61
CA GLN A 246 -19.99 -6.56 -19.43
C GLN A 246 -20.66 -7.93 -19.43
N ARG A 247 -19.88 -9.00 -19.56
CA ARG A 247 -20.38 -10.38 -19.54
C ARG A 247 -21.01 -10.72 -18.19
N LEU A 248 -20.35 -10.41 -17.07
CA LEU A 248 -20.85 -10.75 -15.74
C LEU A 248 -22.07 -9.93 -15.32
N ARG A 249 -22.27 -8.73 -15.88
CA ARG A 249 -23.49 -7.93 -15.63
C ARG A 249 -24.72 -8.42 -16.39
N GLN A 250 -24.56 -9.32 -17.37
CA GLN A 250 -25.66 -9.89 -18.15
C GLN A 250 -26.15 -11.22 -17.59
N THR A 251 -25.44 -11.79 -16.63
CA THR A 251 -25.80 -13.04 -15.95
C THR A 251 -26.49 -12.76 -14.62
#